data_50f56303a423a2335929f3fc3e5e7878
#
_entry.id   50f56303a423a2335929f3fc3e5e7878
#
_cell.length_a   1.000
_cell.length_b   1.000
_cell.length_c   1.000
_cell.angle_alpha   90.00
_cell.angle_beta   90.00
_cell.angle_gamma   90.00
#
_symmetry.space_group_name_H-M   'P 1'
#
loop_
_entity.id
_entity.type
_entity.pdbx_description
1 polymer ?
#
loop_
_entity_poly.entity_id
_entity_poly.type
_entity_poly.pdbx_seq_one_letter_code
_entity_poly.pdbx_strand_id
1 'polypeptide(L)'
;MVVSQQLWWFRRPPLNWLELLGLALALAIAGGAMGVTAALKLSPAPGSCDSTRVAAAALPSVVTVFVTGPDGAGSGSGAVIRADGVILTNDHVIASAVSSGTIEVLLNNGERLTADLIGTDPMTDLAVLKVDRNKLPTLLLAPREPLDVGQPVVALGAPLGLSGTVTSGI
;
A
#
# COMPACT_ATOMS: atom_id res chain seq x y z
N MET A 1 -58.50 -69.51 -5.62
CA MET A 1 -57.54 -69.45 -4.49
C MET A 1 -56.63 -68.23 -4.70
N VAL A 2 -57.01 -67.09 -4.06
CA VAL A 2 -56.43 -65.79 -4.29
C VAL A 2 -55.62 -65.50 -3.04
N VAL A 3 -54.29 -65.40 -3.17
CA VAL A 3 -53.36 -65.00 -2.10
C VAL A 3 -53.11 -63.50 -2.21
N SER A 4 -53.69 -62.72 -1.29
CA SER A 4 -53.39 -61.29 -1.15
C SER A 4 -52.11 -61.10 -0.36
N GLN A 5 -51.05 -60.68 -1.01
CA GLN A 5 -49.84 -60.20 -0.37
C GLN A 5 -50.04 -58.75 0.09
N GLN A 6 -50.11 -58.56 1.39
CA GLN A 6 -50.17 -57.25 2.04
C GLN A 6 -48.76 -56.61 2.04
N LEU A 7 -48.64 -55.48 1.30
CA LEU A 7 -47.46 -54.63 1.28
C LEU A 7 -47.39 -53.77 2.56
N TRP A 8 -46.59 -54.22 3.55
CA TRP A 8 -46.43 -53.57 4.87
C TRP A 8 -45.26 -52.56 4.89
N TRP A 9 -44.71 -52.12 3.77
CA TRP A 9 -43.41 -51.44 3.76
C TRP A 9 -43.39 -49.91 3.64
N PHE A 10 -44.48 -49.23 3.55
CA PHE A 10 -44.52 -47.75 3.37
C PHE A 10 -45.53 -47.05 4.26
N ARG A 11 -45.40 -47.17 5.59
CA ARG A 11 -45.93 -46.16 6.50
C ARG A 11 -44.77 -45.59 7.33
N ARG A 12 -44.03 -44.63 6.74
CA ARG A 12 -43.29 -43.67 7.57
C ARG A 12 -44.38 -42.74 8.19
N PRO A 13 -44.33 -42.52 9.53
CA PRO A 13 -45.22 -41.53 10.11
C PRO A 13 -44.95 -40.17 9.44
N PRO A 14 -45.97 -39.32 9.18
CA PRO A 14 -45.73 -37.98 8.68
C PRO A 14 -44.88 -37.26 9.71
N LEU A 15 -43.73 -36.66 9.26
CA LEU A 15 -42.94 -35.82 10.12
C LEU A 15 -43.84 -34.79 10.80
N ASN A 16 -43.77 -34.76 12.13
CA ASN A 16 -44.55 -33.81 12.88
C ASN A 16 -44.11 -32.41 12.48
N TRP A 17 -45.07 -31.51 12.29
CA TRP A 17 -44.79 -30.12 11.88
C TRP A 17 -43.79 -29.40 12.82
N LEU A 18 -43.64 -29.83 14.08
CA LEU A 18 -42.66 -29.37 15.03
C LEU A 18 -41.24 -29.78 14.64
N GLU A 19 -41.02 -30.96 14.06
CA GLU A 19 -39.69 -31.40 13.57
C GLU A 19 -39.28 -30.63 12.32
N LEU A 20 -40.24 -30.33 11.43
CA LEU A 20 -39.96 -29.48 10.25
C LEU A 20 -39.66 -28.04 10.64
N LEU A 21 -40.34 -27.48 11.64
CA LEU A 21 -40.03 -26.15 12.18
C LEU A 21 -38.63 -26.12 12.86
N GLY A 22 -38.27 -27.16 13.61
CA GLY A 22 -36.95 -27.30 14.23
C GLY A 22 -35.83 -27.36 13.19
N LEU A 23 -36.03 -28.14 12.09
CA LEU A 23 -35.05 -28.24 11.01
C LEU A 23 -34.89 -26.91 10.23
N ALA A 24 -36.01 -26.23 9.96
CA ALA A 24 -36.02 -24.94 9.29
C ALA A 24 -35.30 -23.85 10.14
N LEU A 25 -35.53 -23.83 11.46
CA LEU A 25 -34.88 -22.92 12.37
C LEU A 25 -33.39 -23.19 12.49
N ALA A 26 -32.98 -24.46 12.55
CA ALA A 26 -31.56 -24.86 12.59
C ALA A 26 -30.81 -24.44 11.31
N LEU A 27 -31.44 -24.62 10.13
CA LEU A 27 -30.87 -24.19 8.84
C LEU A 27 -30.78 -22.66 8.73
N ALA A 28 -31.75 -21.92 9.27
CA ALA A 28 -31.73 -20.46 9.26
C ALA A 28 -30.63 -19.91 10.17
N ILE A 29 -30.39 -20.51 11.33
CA ILE A 29 -29.33 -20.12 12.26
C ILE A 29 -27.94 -20.47 11.65
N ALA A 30 -27.77 -21.64 11.07
CA ALA A 30 -26.54 -22.05 10.43
C ALA A 30 -26.21 -21.20 9.20
N GLY A 31 -27.20 -20.89 8.38
CA GLY A 31 -27.06 -20.01 7.21
C GLY A 31 -26.75 -18.57 7.59
N GLY A 32 -27.43 -18.06 8.64
CA GLY A 32 -27.19 -16.72 9.16
C GLY A 32 -25.78 -16.56 9.74
N ALA A 33 -25.29 -17.53 10.52
CA ALA A 33 -23.94 -17.51 11.09
C ALA A 33 -22.85 -17.56 10.02
N MET A 34 -22.98 -18.40 8.98
CA MET A 34 -22.03 -18.44 7.88
C MET A 34 -22.08 -17.17 7.01
N GLY A 35 -23.25 -16.60 6.78
CA GLY A 35 -23.40 -15.36 6.01
C GLY A 35 -22.75 -14.17 6.70
N VAL A 36 -22.91 -14.01 8.02
CA VAL A 36 -22.32 -12.94 8.79
C VAL A 36 -20.79 -13.07 8.87
N THR A 37 -20.26 -14.28 9.06
CA THR A 37 -18.79 -14.49 9.11
C THR A 37 -18.12 -14.28 7.75
N ALA A 38 -18.78 -14.63 6.65
CA ALA A 38 -18.31 -14.37 5.29
C ALA A 38 -18.34 -12.86 4.96
N ALA A 39 -19.42 -12.15 5.34
CA ALA A 39 -19.54 -10.71 5.15
C ALA A 39 -18.51 -9.92 5.96
N LEU A 40 -18.23 -10.33 7.20
CA LEU A 40 -17.20 -9.70 8.05
C LEU A 40 -15.77 -9.91 7.53
N LYS A 41 -15.50 -10.97 6.77
CA LYS A 41 -14.18 -11.23 6.17
C LYS A 41 -13.99 -10.56 4.81
N LEU A 42 -15.08 -10.19 4.10
CA LEU A 42 -15.04 -9.66 2.74
C LEU A 42 -15.27 -8.16 2.63
N SER A 43 -15.66 -7.49 3.70
CA SER A 43 -15.82 -6.03 3.69
C SER A 43 -14.55 -5.37 4.20
N PRO A 44 -13.75 -4.71 3.33
CA PRO A 44 -12.78 -3.74 3.80
C PRO A 44 -13.53 -2.67 4.58
N ALA A 45 -13.03 -2.24 5.72
CA ALA A 45 -13.61 -1.15 6.47
C ALA A 45 -13.76 0.07 5.54
N PRO A 46 -14.95 0.70 5.44
CA PRO A 46 -15.13 1.89 4.62
C PRO A 46 -14.16 2.97 5.11
N GLY A 47 -13.26 3.42 4.24
CA GLY A 47 -12.29 4.49 4.54
C GLY A 47 -10.91 4.05 5.04
N SER A 48 -10.61 2.77 5.16
CA SER A 48 -9.23 2.34 5.40
C SER A 48 -8.43 2.43 4.09
N CYS A 49 -7.56 3.43 3.98
CA CYS A 49 -6.45 3.35 3.04
C CYS A 49 -5.63 2.11 3.43
N ASP A 50 -5.49 1.15 2.52
CA ASP A 50 -4.59 0.02 2.74
C ASP A 50 -3.14 0.53 2.66
N SER A 51 -2.67 1.10 3.78
CA SER A 51 -1.34 1.68 3.89
C SER A 51 -0.23 0.67 3.56
N THR A 52 -0.46 -0.61 3.86
CA THR A 52 0.46 -1.69 3.51
C THR A 52 0.58 -1.85 1.99
N ARG A 53 -0.55 -1.83 1.30
CA ARG A 53 -0.59 -1.95 -0.16
C ARG A 53 0.00 -0.72 -0.86
N VAL A 54 -0.32 0.49 -0.36
CA VAL A 54 0.28 1.73 -0.88
C VAL A 54 1.79 1.73 -0.65
N ALA A 55 2.25 1.38 0.55
CA ALA A 55 3.67 1.29 0.88
C ALA A 55 4.39 0.25 -0.01
N ALA A 56 3.84 -0.95 -0.17
CA ALA A 56 4.43 -1.99 -1.01
C ALA A 56 4.58 -1.55 -2.48
N ALA A 57 3.63 -0.76 -2.99
CA ALA A 57 3.68 -0.24 -4.36
C ALA A 57 4.67 0.92 -4.52
N ALA A 58 4.80 1.81 -3.54
CA ALA A 58 5.54 3.06 -3.66
C ALA A 58 6.99 2.99 -3.11
N LEU A 59 7.24 2.23 -2.04
CA LEU A 59 8.58 2.13 -1.42
C LEU A 59 9.70 1.76 -2.38
N PRO A 60 9.52 0.88 -3.39
CA PRO A 60 10.59 0.60 -4.34
C PRO A 60 11.09 1.83 -5.09
N SER A 61 10.29 2.88 -5.20
CA SER A 61 10.63 4.15 -5.87
C SER A 61 11.11 5.24 -4.90
N VAL A 62 11.05 5.00 -3.59
CA VAL A 62 11.56 5.93 -2.57
C VAL A 62 13.01 5.64 -2.30
N VAL A 63 13.82 6.69 -2.25
CA VAL A 63 15.27 6.61 -2.06
C VAL A 63 15.73 7.50 -0.90
N THR A 64 16.86 7.16 -0.31
CA THR A 64 17.55 8.06 0.63
C THR A 64 18.61 8.86 -0.13
N VAL A 65 18.58 10.16 0.03
CA VAL A 65 19.58 11.08 -0.52
C VAL A 65 20.57 11.42 0.61
N PHE A 66 21.85 11.19 0.39
CA PHE A 66 22.94 11.61 1.27
C PHE A 66 23.73 12.72 0.61
N VAL A 67 24.08 13.72 1.37
CA VAL A 67 24.89 14.83 0.90
C VAL A 67 26.07 15.06 1.82
N THR A 68 27.19 15.44 1.23
CA THR A 68 28.37 15.89 1.96
C THR A 68 28.89 17.13 1.25
N GLY A 69 29.02 18.21 1.96
CA GLY A 69 29.51 19.49 1.47
C GLY A 69 30.32 20.23 2.50
N PRO A 70 30.78 21.46 2.18
CA PRO A 70 31.60 22.28 3.08
C PRO A 70 30.92 22.57 4.42
N ASP A 71 29.59 22.70 4.39
CA ASP A 71 28.81 23.06 5.56
C ASP A 71 28.33 21.83 6.37
N GLY A 72 28.79 20.62 6.00
CA GLY A 72 28.51 19.39 6.71
C GLY A 72 27.86 18.30 5.84
N ALA A 73 27.43 17.23 6.52
CA ALA A 73 26.73 16.11 5.90
C ALA A 73 25.25 16.12 6.30
N GLY A 74 24.42 15.68 5.41
CA GLY A 74 22.97 15.58 5.63
C GLY A 74 22.34 14.39 4.90
N SER A 75 21.09 14.15 5.19
CA SER A 75 20.30 13.15 4.46
C SER A 75 18.85 13.55 4.39
N GLY A 76 18.17 13.06 3.35
CA GLY A 76 16.73 13.27 3.15
C GLY A 76 16.13 12.20 2.28
N SER A 77 14.88 12.39 1.92
CA SER A 77 14.15 11.48 1.06
C SER A 77 14.12 11.99 -0.37
N GLY A 78 14.05 11.06 -1.34
CA GLY A 78 13.79 11.36 -2.73
C GLY A 78 12.84 10.33 -3.35
N ALA A 79 12.31 10.66 -4.49
CA ALA A 79 11.42 9.79 -5.26
C ALA A 79 11.92 9.64 -6.70
N VAL A 80 12.07 8.42 -7.18
CA VAL A 80 12.35 8.14 -8.59
C VAL A 80 11.10 8.45 -9.39
N ILE A 81 11.18 9.45 -10.29
CA ILE A 81 10.06 9.89 -11.13
C ILE A 81 10.20 9.45 -12.60
N ARG A 82 11.40 9.00 -12.99
CA ARG A 82 11.64 8.44 -14.33
C ARG A 82 12.58 7.24 -14.23
N ALA A 83 12.29 6.21 -15.02
CA ALA A 83 13.00 4.93 -15.00
C ALA A 83 14.47 5.01 -15.46
N ASP A 84 14.86 6.09 -16.10
CA ASP A 84 16.24 6.39 -16.53
C ASP A 84 17.10 7.03 -15.43
N GLY A 85 16.59 7.12 -14.19
CA GLY A 85 17.34 7.61 -13.04
C GLY A 85 17.13 9.06 -12.66
N VAL A 86 16.01 9.68 -13.08
CA VAL A 86 15.63 11.01 -12.60
C VAL A 86 14.91 10.89 -11.26
N ILE A 87 15.41 11.63 -10.27
CA ILE A 87 14.94 11.62 -8.89
C ILE A 87 14.55 13.03 -8.47
N LEU A 88 13.39 13.16 -7.86
CA LEU A 88 12.90 14.39 -7.24
C LEU A 88 13.20 14.35 -5.74
N THR A 89 13.75 15.45 -5.21
CA THR A 89 14.00 15.67 -3.78
C THR A 89 13.74 17.14 -3.43
N ASN A 90 14.00 17.53 -2.20
CA ASN A 90 13.90 18.92 -1.77
C ASN A 90 15.21 19.68 -1.92
N ASP A 91 15.12 20.99 -2.19
CA ASP A 91 16.28 21.87 -2.30
C ASP A 91 17.08 21.91 -0.98
N HIS A 92 16.41 22.06 0.16
CA HIS A 92 17.07 22.09 1.47
C HIS A 92 17.86 20.81 1.78
N VAL A 93 17.49 19.65 1.20
CA VAL A 93 18.23 18.38 1.38
C VAL A 93 19.61 18.46 0.73
N ILE A 94 19.69 19.09 -0.44
CA ILE A 94 20.95 19.12 -1.23
C ILE A 94 21.75 20.41 -1.05
N ALA A 95 21.25 21.37 -0.29
CA ALA A 95 21.79 22.73 -0.20
C ALA A 95 23.29 22.77 0.13
N SER A 96 23.78 21.91 1.04
CA SER A 96 25.20 21.83 1.43
C SER A 96 26.11 21.33 0.30
N ALA A 97 25.58 20.64 -0.71
CA ALA A 97 26.38 20.08 -1.80
C ALA A 97 26.33 20.90 -3.10
N VAL A 98 25.48 21.93 -3.19
CA VAL A 98 25.26 22.73 -4.42
C VAL A 98 26.52 23.39 -4.94
N SER A 99 27.35 24.00 -4.07
CA SER A 99 28.54 24.75 -4.48
C SER A 99 29.77 23.85 -4.66
N SER A 100 29.95 22.87 -3.80
CA SER A 100 31.05 21.91 -3.85
C SER A 100 30.77 20.78 -2.87
N GLY A 101 30.34 19.65 -3.35
CA GLY A 101 29.99 18.52 -2.51
C GLY A 101 29.72 17.27 -3.31
N THR A 102 29.31 16.22 -2.62
CA THR A 102 28.89 14.95 -3.23
C THR A 102 27.47 14.63 -2.84
N ILE A 103 26.72 14.14 -3.80
CA ILE A 103 25.36 13.64 -3.60
C ILE A 103 25.36 12.15 -3.92
N GLU A 104 24.91 11.35 -2.99
CA GLU A 104 24.75 9.91 -3.16
C GLU A 104 23.29 9.52 -2.91
N VAL A 105 22.81 8.56 -3.65
CA VAL A 105 21.47 8.02 -3.54
C VAL A 105 21.52 6.55 -3.17
N LEU A 106 20.86 6.17 -2.09
CA LEU A 106 20.67 4.79 -1.68
C LEU A 106 19.28 4.34 -2.16
N LEU A 107 19.28 3.41 -3.10
CA LEU A 107 18.07 2.77 -3.61
C LEU A 107 17.48 1.79 -2.58
N ASN A 108 16.20 1.47 -2.74
CA ASN A 108 15.50 0.54 -1.84
C ASN A 108 16.10 -0.89 -1.85
N ASN A 109 16.80 -1.28 -2.91
CA ASN A 109 17.51 -2.57 -3.00
C ASN A 109 18.87 -2.59 -2.28
N GLY A 110 19.28 -1.47 -1.64
CA GLY A 110 20.56 -1.31 -0.96
C GLY A 110 21.70 -0.83 -1.86
N GLU A 111 21.48 -0.62 -3.15
CA GLU A 111 22.48 -0.08 -4.08
C GLU A 111 22.70 1.43 -3.81
N ARG A 112 23.97 1.86 -3.71
CA ARG A 112 24.36 3.26 -3.53
C ARG A 112 24.99 3.77 -4.81
N LEU A 113 24.50 4.91 -5.30
CA LEU A 113 24.90 5.53 -6.56
C LEU A 113 25.26 6.99 -6.33
N THR A 114 26.28 7.49 -7.02
CA THR A 114 26.53 8.93 -7.11
C THR A 114 25.45 9.57 -7.96
N ALA A 115 25.02 10.76 -7.57
CA ALA A 115 24.00 11.52 -8.29
C ALA A 115 24.52 12.88 -8.71
N ASP A 116 24.18 13.28 -9.92
CA ASP A 116 24.42 14.62 -10.46
C ASP A 116 23.21 15.52 -10.15
N LEU A 117 23.47 16.77 -9.76
CA LEU A 117 22.43 17.79 -9.62
C LEU A 117 22.08 18.33 -11.00
N ILE A 118 20.81 18.13 -11.44
CA ILE A 118 20.30 18.65 -12.71
C ILE A 118 19.80 20.08 -12.54
N GLY A 119 19.13 20.37 -11.44
CA GLY A 119 18.63 21.69 -11.13
C GLY A 119 17.97 21.75 -9.76
N THR A 120 17.83 22.98 -9.27
CA THR A 120 17.24 23.28 -7.97
C THR A 120 16.40 24.54 -8.05
N ASP A 121 15.35 24.62 -7.27
CA ASP A 121 14.49 25.81 -7.10
C ASP A 121 14.23 26.02 -5.61
N PRO A 122 14.99 26.93 -4.96
CA PRO A 122 14.79 27.25 -3.56
C PRO A 122 13.42 27.84 -3.23
N MET A 123 12.75 28.45 -4.21
CA MET A 123 11.43 29.08 -3.99
C MET A 123 10.33 28.05 -3.78
N THR A 124 10.43 26.91 -4.46
CA THR A 124 9.49 25.79 -4.34
C THR A 124 10.02 24.66 -3.47
N ASP A 125 11.25 24.80 -2.97
CA ASP A 125 11.97 23.74 -2.23
C ASP A 125 12.04 22.42 -3.02
N LEU A 126 12.37 22.51 -4.32
CA LEU A 126 12.51 21.35 -5.19
C LEU A 126 13.92 21.24 -5.76
N ALA A 127 14.42 20.00 -5.87
CA ALA A 127 15.64 19.67 -6.58
C ALA A 127 15.47 18.39 -7.42
N VAL A 128 16.18 18.35 -8.55
CA VAL A 128 16.19 17.21 -9.46
C VAL A 128 17.59 16.65 -9.56
N LEU A 129 17.70 15.36 -9.29
CA LEU A 129 18.95 14.61 -9.35
C LEU A 129 18.90 13.61 -10.51
N LYS A 130 20.08 13.20 -10.98
CA LYS A 130 20.26 12.15 -12.00
C LYS A 130 21.28 11.14 -11.51
N VAL A 131 20.90 9.87 -11.54
CA VAL A 131 21.83 8.74 -11.35
C VAL A 131 22.01 8.00 -12.67
N ASP A 132 23.18 7.41 -12.89
CA ASP A 132 23.44 6.56 -14.08
C ASP A 132 22.90 5.15 -13.83
N ARG A 133 21.58 5.03 -13.90
CA ARG A 133 20.86 3.77 -13.73
C ARG A 133 19.58 3.77 -14.55
N ASN A 134 19.28 2.63 -15.17
CA ASN A 134 18.09 2.42 -15.99
C ASN A 134 17.17 1.37 -15.36
N LYS A 135 15.91 1.37 -15.79
CA LYS A 135 14.86 0.43 -15.36
C LYS A 135 14.56 0.52 -13.86
N LEU A 136 14.70 1.70 -13.29
CA LEU A 136 14.31 1.94 -11.90
C LEU A 136 12.78 1.92 -11.76
N PRO A 137 12.26 1.38 -10.64
CA PRO A 137 10.85 1.57 -10.30
C PRO A 137 10.56 3.07 -10.11
N THR A 138 9.40 3.51 -10.61
CA THR A 138 9.04 4.93 -10.60
C THR A 138 7.78 5.17 -9.79
N LEU A 139 7.73 6.31 -9.11
CA LEU A 139 6.51 6.85 -8.52
C LEU A 139 5.73 7.60 -9.58
N LEU A 140 4.44 7.29 -9.72
CA LEU A 140 3.56 8.05 -10.59
C LEU A 140 3.14 9.34 -9.88
N LEU A 141 3.35 10.45 -10.58
CA LEU A 141 2.82 11.74 -10.12
C LEU A 141 1.32 11.77 -10.39
N ALA A 142 0.53 12.06 -9.36
CA ALA A 142 -0.91 12.17 -9.50
C ALA A 142 -1.29 13.33 -10.42
N PRO A 143 -2.37 13.20 -11.22
CA PRO A 143 -2.97 14.32 -11.89
C PRO A 143 -3.43 15.38 -10.86
N ARG A 144 -3.63 16.61 -11.31
CA ARG A 144 -4.09 17.73 -10.44
C ARG A 144 -5.57 17.55 -10.06
N GLU A 145 -5.88 16.49 -9.36
CA GLU A 145 -7.19 16.34 -8.75
C GLU A 145 -7.18 16.98 -7.36
N PRO A 146 -8.23 17.72 -6.99
CA PRO A 146 -8.33 18.27 -5.65
C PRO A 146 -8.39 17.12 -4.63
N LEU A 147 -7.64 17.26 -3.55
CA LEU A 147 -7.72 16.34 -2.42
C LEU A 147 -8.88 16.75 -1.51
N ASP A 148 -9.64 15.76 -1.05
CA ASP A 148 -10.69 16.02 -0.08
C ASP A 148 -10.13 16.11 1.35
N VAL A 149 -10.65 17.03 2.14
CA VAL A 149 -10.31 17.13 3.56
C VAL A 149 -10.78 15.88 4.30
N GLY A 150 -9.86 15.23 5.03
CA GLY A 150 -10.13 13.95 5.68
C GLY A 150 -9.88 12.72 4.80
N GLN A 151 -9.39 12.92 3.58
CA GLN A 151 -8.96 11.81 2.73
C GLN A 151 -7.78 11.06 3.37
N PRO A 152 -7.80 9.72 3.44
CA PRO A 152 -6.67 8.95 3.94
C PRO A 152 -5.42 9.12 3.08
N VAL A 153 -4.29 9.37 3.71
CA VAL A 153 -2.99 9.54 3.06
C VAL A 153 -1.92 8.66 3.70
N VAL A 154 -0.86 8.39 2.96
CA VAL A 154 0.33 7.69 3.44
C VAL A 154 1.54 8.54 3.13
N ALA A 155 2.30 8.91 4.16
CA ALA A 155 3.59 9.53 4.02
C ALA A 155 4.68 8.46 3.97
N LEU A 156 5.55 8.56 2.98
CA LEU A 156 6.68 7.66 2.76
C LEU A 156 7.98 8.46 2.75
N GLY A 157 9.02 7.94 3.37
CA GLY A 157 10.29 8.63 3.40
C GLY A 157 11.42 7.77 3.94
N ALA A 158 12.59 8.40 4.03
CA ALA A 158 13.82 7.85 4.59
C ALA A 158 14.49 8.86 5.54
N PRO A 159 13.77 9.34 6.57
CA PRO A 159 14.30 10.35 7.47
C PRO A 159 15.54 9.81 8.20
N LEU A 160 16.54 10.65 8.36
CA LEU A 160 17.78 10.31 9.08
C LEU A 160 18.49 9.04 8.59
N GLY A 161 18.33 8.68 7.31
CA GLY A 161 18.89 7.46 6.75
C GLY A 161 18.11 6.17 7.08
N LEU A 162 16.94 6.28 7.72
CA LEU A 162 16.04 5.16 7.98
C LEU A 162 15.16 4.93 6.77
N SER A 163 15.62 4.08 5.83
CA SER A 163 14.85 3.72 4.64
C SER A 163 13.55 2.99 5.01
N GLY A 164 12.48 3.29 4.25
CA GLY A 164 11.21 2.57 4.40
C GLY A 164 10.33 3.04 5.56
N THR A 165 10.46 4.29 6.01
CA THR A 165 9.53 4.86 6.98
C THR A 165 8.16 5.08 6.34
N VAL A 166 7.10 4.56 6.98
CA VAL A 166 5.71 4.65 6.54
C VAL A 166 4.85 5.20 7.67
N THR A 167 4.10 6.25 7.38
CA THR A 167 3.14 6.84 8.32
C THR A 167 1.81 7.06 7.61
N SER A 168 0.72 6.63 8.20
CA SER A 168 -0.63 6.86 7.70
C SER A 168 -1.34 7.95 8.48
N GLY A 169 -2.19 8.72 7.77
CA GLY A 169 -2.96 9.82 8.36
C GLY A 169 -4.13 10.23 7.46
N ILE A 170 -4.69 11.39 7.76
CA ILE A 170 -5.75 12.06 7.01
C ILE A 170 -5.40 13.52 6.79
#